data_9fff0e31b7fd8d83f1aba10d95ee4dfd
#
_entry.id   9fff0e31b7fd8d83f1aba10d95ee4dfd
#
_cell.length_a   1.000
_cell.length_b   1.000
_cell.length_c   1.000
_cell.angle_alpha   90.00
_cell.angle_beta   90.00
_cell.angle_gamma   90.00
#
_symmetry.space_group_name_H-M   'P 1'
#
loop_
_entity.id
_entity.type
_entity.pdbx_description
1 polymer ?
#
loop_
_entity_poly.entity_id
_entity_poly.type
_entity_poly.pdbx_seq_one_letter_code
_entity_poly.pdbx_strand_id
1 'polypeptide(L)'
;MSHAVILDAQSLGPGINLSAIKESVTHLEVFEQSTTQQALERLANADIAIVNKVVLDAETLQQLPKLKLICVLATGLNNIDLETAKEQSIEVKNVAAYGTASVSQHTLMLMLTLANRLPLYQRDVAAGEWQRSAFFCLQDYPTLQLSDKHLVMVGQGELGTEVARLAGAFGMRVTFAARPGNEAND
;
A
#
# COMPACT_ATOMS: atom_id res chain seq x y z
N MET A 1 -10.16 29.47 -11.03
CA MET A 1 -10.97 28.69 -10.07
C MET A 1 -10.59 27.24 -10.28
N SER A 2 -10.32 26.48 -9.24
CA SER A 2 -9.92 25.05 -9.34
C SER A 2 -11.10 24.17 -8.97
N HIS A 3 -11.46 23.26 -9.87
CA HIS A 3 -12.49 22.24 -9.65
C HIS A 3 -11.80 20.89 -9.49
N ALA A 4 -11.92 20.29 -8.31
CA ALA A 4 -11.37 18.99 -7.99
C ALA A 4 -12.46 17.94 -7.77
N VAL A 5 -12.18 16.71 -8.18
CA VAL A 5 -13.09 15.57 -8.03
C VAL A 5 -12.33 14.40 -7.40
N ILE A 6 -12.83 13.91 -6.27
CA ILE A 6 -12.39 12.65 -5.66
C ILE A 6 -13.28 11.54 -6.19
N LEU A 7 -12.68 10.52 -6.82
CA LEU A 7 -13.43 9.47 -7.54
C LEU A 7 -13.76 8.25 -6.69
N ASP A 8 -13.03 8.00 -5.59
CA ASP A 8 -13.11 6.74 -4.85
C ASP A 8 -12.79 6.90 -3.35
N ALA A 9 -13.43 7.87 -2.70
CA ALA A 9 -13.19 8.23 -1.30
C ALA A 9 -13.35 7.03 -0.33
N GLN A 10 -14.25 6.09 -0.61
CA GLN A 10 -14.43 4.88 0.20
C GLN A 10 -13.15 4.03 0.28
N SER A 11 -12.29 4.08 -0.74
CA SER A 11 -11.03 3.33 -0.77
C SER A 11 -9.98 3.81 0.26
N LEU A 12 -10.20 4.97 0.86
CA LEU A 12 -9.32 5.55 1.88
C LEU A 12 -9.64 5.03 3.29
N GLY A 13 -10.77 4.36 3.46
CA GLY A 13 -11.24 3.89 4.75
C GLY A 13 -12.07 4.93 5.52
N PRO A 14 -12.64 4.55 6.66
CA PRO A 14 -13.50 5.42 7.44
C PRO A 14 -12.71 6.52 8.17
N GLY A 15 -13.34 7.67 8.34
CA GLY A 15 -12.83 8.75 9.20
C GLY A 15 -11.74 9.64 8.59
N ILE A 16 -11.53 9.56 7.28
CA ILE A 16 -10.57 10.44 6.60
C ILE A 16 -11.10 11.88 6.58
N ASN A 17 -10.27 12.81 7.05
CA ASN A 17 -10.59 14.22 7.04
C ASN A 17 -10.16 14.86 5.71
N LEU A 18 -11.12 15.32 4.93
CA LEU A 18 -10.91 15.97 3.64
C LEU A 18 -10.90 17.50 3.72
N SER A 19 -10.95 18.10 4.90
CA SER A 19 -11.05 19.56 5.07
C SER A 19 -9.90 20.30 4.40
N ALA A 20 -8.67 19.84 4.56
CA ALA A 20 -7.51 20.46 3.94
C ALA A 20 -7.58 20.46 2.40
N ILE A 21 -8.11 19.40 1.79
CA ILE A 21 -8.33 19.37 0.34
C ILE A 21 -9.43 20.36 -0.03
N LYS A 22 -10.53 20.37 0.71
CA LYS A 22 -11.66 21.28 0.46
C LYS A 22 -11.24 22.75 0.55
N GLU A 23 -10.35 23.09 1.48
CA GLU A 23 -9.84 24.46 1.66
C GLU A 23 -8.83 24.87 0.57
N SER A 24 -8.17 23.89 -0.07
CA SER A 24 -7.18 24.15 -1.11
C SER A 24 -7.73 24.35 -2.52
N VAL A 25 -9.03 24.07 -2.74
CA VAL A 25 -9.68 24.18 -4.05
C VAL A 25 -10.94 25.05 -3.98
N THR A 26 -11.37 25.60 -5.13
CA THR A 26 -12.59 26.44 -5.18
C THR A 26 -13.86 25.59 -5.11
N HIS A 27 -13.86 24.42 -5.74
CA HIS A 27 -14.97 23.45 -5.76
C HIS A 27 -14.43 22.04 -5.61
N LEU A 28 -15.01 21.27 -4.71
CA LEU A 28 -14.67 19.86 -4.47
C LEU A 28 -15.91 19.00 -4.56
N GLU A 29 -15.89 18.02 -5.47
CA GLU A 29 -16.86 16.93 -5.52
C GLU A 29 -16.22 15.66 -4.97
N VAL A 30 -17.00 14.87 -4.21
CA VAL A 30 -16.52 13.65 -3.57
C VAL A 30 -17.46 12.50 -3.89
N PHE A 31 -16.92 11.46 -4.49
CA PHE A 31 -17.64 10.23 -4.81
C PHE A 31 -17.02 9.05 -4.05
N GLU A 32 -17.86 8.22 -3.47
CA GLU A 32 -17.43 7.04 -2.72
C GLU A 32 -16.79 5.98 -3.61
N GLN A 33 -17.34 5.80 -4.82
CA GLN A 33 -16.86 4.86 -5.84
C GLN A 33 -17.15 5.42 -7.24
N SER A 34 -16.31 5.05 -8.21
CA SER A 34 -16.52 5.37 -9.61
C SER A 34 -16.11 4.20 -10.49
N THR A 35 -16.96 3.86 -11.47
CA THR A 35 -16.55 3.07 -12.63
C THR A 35 -15.75 3.94 -13.60
N THR A 36 -15.06 3.36 -14.57
CA THR A 36 -14.33 4.12 -15.61
C THR A 36 -15.27 5.07 -16.35
N GLN A 37 -16.46 4.62 -16.73
CA GLN A 37 -17.44 5.46 -17.40
C GLN A 37 -17.91 6.64 -16.52
N GLN A 38 -18.17 6.38 -15.24
CA GLN A 38 -18.53 7.44 -14.29
C GLN A 38 -17.37 8.40 -14.02
N ALA A 39 -16.12 7.91 -14.03
CA ALA A 39 -14.94 8.75 -13.89
C ALA A 39 -14.84 9.76 -15.04
N LEU A 40 -15.05 9.32 -16.27
CA LEU A 40 -15.09 10.18 -17.44
C LEU A 40 -16.16 11.28 -17.32
N GLU A 41 -17.38 10.92 -16.97
CA GLU A 41 -18.50 11.87 -16.80
C GLU A 41 -18.21 12.90 -15.69
N ARG A 42 -17.69 12.43 -14.54
CA ARG A 42 -17.40 13.26 -13.37
C ARG A 42 -16.22 14.22 -13.58
N LEU A 43 -15.22 13.78 -14.37
CA LEU A 43 -14.04 14.56 -14.67
C LEU A 43 -14.20 15.49 -15.88
N ALA A 44 -15.29 15.42 -16.65
CA ALA A 44 -15.49 16.18 -17.89
C ALA A 44 -15.25 17.70 -17.77
N ASN A 45 -15.47 18.26 -16.60
CA ASN A 45 -15.28 19.68 -16.30
C ASN A 45 -14.27 19.94 -15.16
N ALA A 46 -13.57 18.91 -14.69
CA ALA A 46 -12.62 19.04 -13.59
C ALA A 46 -11.25 19.53 -14.09
N ASP A 47 -10.57 20.32 -13.26
CA ASP A 47 -9.15 20.66 -13.42
C ASP A 47 -8.26 19.62 -12.73
N ILE A 48 -8.75 18.97 -11.67
CA ILE A 48 -8.00 18.10 -10.77
C ILE A 48 -8.77 16.81 -10.54
N ALA A 49 -8.15 15.68 -10.85
CA ALA A 49 -8.61 14.35 -10.45
C ALA A 49 -7.85 13.89 -9.19
N ILE A 50 -8.58 13.39 -8.20
CA ILE A 50 -8.01 12.78 -7.00
C ILE A 50 -8.50 11.34 -6.96
N VAL A 51 -7.56 10.39 -7.03
CA VAL A 51 -7.87 8.96 -7.18
C VAL A 51 -6.99 8.11 -6.27
N ASN A 52 -7.47 6.94 -5.88
CA ASN A 52 -6.66 5.92 -5.21
C ASN A 52 -6.56 4.63 -6.05
N LYS A 53 -7.70 4.11 -6.53
CA LYS A 53 -7.78 2.82 -7.23
C LYS A 53 -8.45 2.91 -8.61
N VAL A 54 -9.22 3.95 -8.88
CA VAL A 54 -9.85 4.12 -10.19
C VAL A 54 -8.77 4.22 -11.25
N VAL A 55 -8.98 3.48 -12.35
CA VAL A 55 -8.07 3.48 -13.50
C VAL A 55 -8.41 4.66 -14.42
N LEU A 56 -7.40 5.43 -14.77
CA LEU A 56 -7.45 6.47 -15.79
C LEU A 56 -6.50 6.06 -16.91
N ASP A 57 -7.01 5.29 -17.84
CA ASP A 57 -6.29 4.80 -19.01
C ASP A 57 -6.16 5.86 -20.11
N ALA A 58 -5.44 5.53 -21.17
CA ALA A 58 -5.21 6.44 -22.29
C ALA A 58 -6.51 6.95 -22.92
N GLU A 59 -7.49 6.04 -23.12
CA GLU A 59 -8.78 6.40 -23.73
C GLU A 59 -9.57 7.40 -22.87
N THR A 60 -9.56 7.19 -21.55
CA THR A 60 -10.20 8.10 -20.60
C THR A 60 -9.51 9.47 -20.58
N LEU A 61 -8.17 9.50 -20.48
CA LEU A 61 -7.42 10.75 -20.42
C LEU A 61 -7.56 11.60 -21.70
N GLN A 62 -7.58 10.96 -22.87
CA GLN A 62 -7.76 11.65 -24.15
C GLN A 62 -9.10 12.41 -24.26
N GLN A 63 -10.10 12.01 -23.49
CA GLN A 63 -11.42 12.65 -23.46
C GLN A 63 -11.54 13.76 -22.40
N LEU A 64 -10.46 14.07 -21.66
CA LEU A 64 -10.45 15.02 -20.54
C LEU A 64 -9.57 16.27 -20.80
N PRO A 65 -9.87 17.09 -21.80
CA PRO A 65 -8.98 18.18 -22.23
C PRO A 65 -8.83 19.32 -21.20
N LYS A 66 -9.66 19.35 -20.14
CA LYS A 66 -9.58 20.35 -19.07
C LYS A 66 -8.72 19.89 -17.89
N LEU A 67 -8.44 18.59 -17.79
CA LEU A 67 -7.71 18.02 -16.69
C LEU A 67 -6.24 18.46 -16.71
N LYS A 68 -5.73 18.95 -15.61
CA LYS A 68 -4.37 19.50 -15.47
C LYS A 68 -3.52 18.75 -14.46
N LEU A 69 -4.18 18.15 -13.46
CA LEU A 69 -3.50 17.49 -12.34
C LEU A 69 -4.23 16.21 -11.96
N ILE A 70 -3.48 15.15 -11.77
CA ILE A 70 -3.95 13.90 -11.16
C ILE A 70 -3.18 13.69 -9.86
N CYS A 71 -3.89 13.65 -8.73
CA CYS A 71 -3.34 13.30 -7.42
C CYS A 71 -3.70 11.84 -7.10
N VAL A 72 -2.72 10.96 -7.09
CA VAL A 72 -2.91 9.56 -6.70
C VAL A 72 -2.65 9.40 -5.21
N LEU A 73 -3.67 9.03 -4.44
CA LEU A 73 -3.62 8.87 -2.99
C LEU A 73 -2.96 7.52 -2.58
N ALA A 74 -1.94 7.13 -3.31
CA ALA A 74 -1.15 5.92 -3.12
C ALA A 74 0.29 6.15 -3.58
N THR A 75 1.18 5.19 -3.31
CA THR A 75 2.57 5.22 -3.81
C THR A 75 2.66 4.77 -5.27
N GLY A 76 1.92 3.71 -5.65
CA GLY A 76 1.92 3.19 -7.01
C GLY A 76 1.10 4.06 -7.97
N LEU A 77 1.55 4.13 -9.22
CA LEU A 77 0.92 4.88 -10.31
C LEU A 77 0.40 3.98 -11.45
N ASN A 78 0.33 2.68 -11.21
CA ASN A 78 -0.04 1.67 -12.21
C ASN A 78 -1.51 1.75 -12.69
N ASN A 79 -2.32 2.55 -12.03
CA ASN A 79 -3.70 2.87 -12.41
C ASN A 79 -3.80 4.11 -13.30
N ILE A 80 -2.70 4.78 -13.64
CA ILE A 80 -2.68 5.96 -14.50
C ILE A 80 -1.82 5.67 -15.74
N ASP A 81 -2.31 6.00 -16.92
CA ASP A 81 -1.49 6.02 -18.13
C ASP A 81 -0.59 7.27 -18.13
N LEU A 82 0.64 7.08 -17.68
CA LEU A 82 1.61 8.17 -17.51
C LEU A 82 2.08 8.76 -18.84
N GLU A 83 2.08 7.97 -19.91
CA GLU A 83 2.52 8.42 -21.24
C GLU A 83 1.51 9.40 -21.82
N THR A 84 0.24 9.03 -21.86
CA THR A 84 -0.85 9.91 -22.29
C THR A 84 -0.99 11.14 -21.39
N ALA A 85 -0.86 10.99 -20.06
CA ALA A 85 -0.89 12.13 -19.15
C ALA A 85 0.20 13.17 -19.50
N LYS A 86 1.42 12.69 -19.78
CA LYS A 86 2.54 13.55 -20.20
C LYS A 86 2.30 14.22 -21.54
N GLU A 87 1.80 13.49 -22.54
CA GLU A 87 1.47 14.03 -23.86
C GLU A 87 0.42 15.16 -23.79
N GLN A 88 -0.54 15.03 -22.89
CA GLN A 88 -1.58 16.03 -22.65
C GLN A 88 -1.18 17.12 -21.65
N SER A 89 0.06 17.11 -21.17
CA SER A 89 0.56 18.06 -20.18
C SER A 89 -0.21 17.99 -18.85
N ILE A 90 -0.73 16.81 -18.49
CA ILE A 90 -1.38 16.56 -17.19
C ILE A 90 -0.28 16.19 -16.19
N GLU A 91 -0.16 16.98 -15.12
CA GLU A 91 0.79 16.66 -14.05
C GLU A 91 0.25 15.49 -13.21
N VAL A 92 1.09 14.50 -12.88
CA VAL A 92 0.71 13.37 -12.02
C VAL A 92 1.55 13.40 -10.75
N LYS A 93 0.88 13.44 -9.60
CA LYS A 93 1.50 13.39 -8.27
C LYS A 93 1.01 12.18 -7.50
N ASN A 94 1.89 11.59 -6.72
CA ASN A 94 1.58 10.49 -5.80
C ASN A 94 2.10 10.81 -4.39
N VAL A 95 1.81 9.91 -3.43
CA VAL A 95 2.34 10.00 -2.07
C VAL A 95 3.41 8.94 -1.88
N ALA A 96 4.67 9.34 -2.02
CA ALA A 96 5.80 8.43 -1.81
C ALA A 96 5.96 8.11 -0.31
N ALA A 97 6.42 6.90 -0.02
CA ALA A 97 6.95 6.50 1.29
C ALA A 97 6.00 6.52 2.50
N TYR A 98 4.76 6.94 2.37
CA TYR A 98 3.85 7.06 3.51
C TYR A 98 3.55 5.73 4.23
N GLY A 99 3.62 4.62 3.50
CA GLY A 99 3.31 3.28 4.01
C GLY A 99 4.51 2.50 4.55
N THR A 100 5.74 3.03 4.47
CA THR A 100 6.95 2.28 4.77
C THR A 100 6.96 1.71 6.18
N ALA A 101 6.67 2.51 7.17
CA ALA A 101 6.64 2.07 8.57
C ALA A 101 5.53 1.04 8.83
N SER A 102 4.31 1.28 8.34
CA SER A 102 3.17 0.39 8.57
C SER A 102 3.30 -0.94 7.83
N VAL A 103 3.77 -0.93 6.58
CA VAL A 103 3.94 -2.15 5.78
C VAL A 103 5.08 -3.00 6.32
N SER A 104 6.21 -2.40 6.68
CA SER A 104 7.33 -3.15 7.28
C SER A 104 6.96 -3.74 8.65
N GLN A 105 6.27 -2.98 9.51
CA GLN A 105 5.72 -3.51 10.77
C GLN A 105 4.78 -4.70 10.52
N HIS A 106 3.85 -4.57 9.56
CA HIS A 106 2.92 -5.65 9.22
C HIS A 106 3.66 -6.89 8.71
N THR A 107 4.71 -6.72 7.91
CA THR A 107 5.55 -7.81 7.42
C THR A 107 6.19 -8.57 8.57
N LEU A 108 6.79 -7.86 9.53
CA LEU A 108 7.39 -8.49 10.71
C LEU A 108 6.33 -9.18 11.60
N MET A 109 5.16 -8.56 11.76
CA MET A 109 4.03 -9.18 12.47
C MET A 109 3.67 -10.53 11.84
N LEU A 110 3.54 -10.61 10.51
CA LEU A 110 3.23 -11.86 9.82
C LEU A 110 4.34 -12.90 9.98
N MET A 111 5.62 -12.49 9.84
CA MET A 111 6.77 -13.37 10.04
C MET A 111 6.78 -13.96 11.46
N LEU A 112 6.60 -13.14 12.48
CA LEU A 112 6.53 -13.57 13.88
C LEU A 112 5.33 -14.46 14.15
N THR A 113 4.17 -14.14 13.59
CA THR A 113 2.94 -14.93 13.71
C THR A 113 3.13 -16.34 13.17
N LEU A 114 3.76 -16.46 11.98
CA LEU A 114 4.04 -17.75 11.36
C LEU A 114 5.13 -18.52 12.11
N ALA A 115 6.20 -17.84 12.50
CA ALA A 115 7.33 -18.44 13.21
C ALA A 115 6.90 -19.01 14.58
N ASN A 116 6.04 -18.30 15.29
CA ASN A 116 5.57 -18.70 16.60
C ASN A 116 4.27 -19.53 16.60
N ARG A 117 3.72 -19.86 15.42
CA ARG A 117 2.44 -20.60 15.31
C ARG A 117 1.30 -19.93 16.07
N LEU A 118 1.32 -18.60 16.17
CA LEU A 118 0.43 -17.83 17.03
C LEU A 118 -1.05 -18.17 16.87
N PRO A 119 -1.64 -18.35 15.68
CA PRO A 119 -3.08 -18.69 15.55
C PRO A 119 -3.44 -20.04 16.17
N LEU A 120 -2.51 -21.02 16.15
CA LEU A 120 -2.73 -22.33 16.72
C LEU A 120 -2.74 -22.26 18.25
N TYR A 121 -1.75 -21.60 18.82
CA TYR A 121 -1.70 -21.38 20.28
C TYR A 121 -2.86 -20.52 20.79
N GLN A 122 -3.26 -19.49 20.06
CA GLN A 122 -4.44 -18.68 20.41
C GLN A 122 -5.71 -19.54 20.47
N ARG A 123 -5.93 -20.41 19.50
CA ARG A 123 -7.05 -21.34 19.46
C ARG A 123 -7.05 -22.26 20.69
N ASP A 124 -5.90 -22.85 21.00
CA ASP A 124 -5.79 -23.85 22.10
C ASP A 124 -5.90 -23.18 23.46
N VAL A 125 -5.35 -22.00 23.66
CA VAL A 125 -5.55 -21.19 24.87
C VAL A 125 -7.04 -20.83 25.03
N ALA A 126 -7.72 -20.41 23.96
CA ALA A 126 -9.15 -20.13 24.02
C ALA A 126 -10.02 -21.37 24.31
N ALA A 127 -9.56 -22.55 23.88
CA ALA A 127 -10.19 -23.83 24.22
C ALA A 127 -9.89 -24.32 25.65
N GLY A 128 -9.07 -23.61 26.43
CA GLY A 128 -8.72 -23.98 27.81
C GLY A 128 -7.60 -25.02 27.91
N GLU A 129 -6.86 -25.29 26.82
CA GLU A 129 -5.77 -26.29 26.86
C GLU A 129 -4.65 -25.87 27.82
N TRP A 130 -4.39 -24.56 27.96
CA TRP A 130 -3.40 -24.07 28.92
C TRP A 130 -3.75 -24.50 30.37
N GLN A 131 -5.00 -24.36 30.78
CA GLN A 131 -5.47 -24.73 32.13
C GLN A 131 -5.50 -26.26 32.36
N ARG A 132 -5.61 -27.04 31.29
CA ARG A 132 -5.60 -28.52 31.34
C ARG A 132 -4.20 -29.12 31.24
N SER A 133 -3.21 -28.31 30.84
CA SER A 133 -1.83 -28.78 30.69
C SER A 133 -1.26 -29.24 32.03
N ALA A 134 -0.56 -30.35 32.02
CA ALA A 134 0.20 -30.83 33.18
C ALA A 134 1.43 -29.98 33.48
N PHE A 135 1.83 -29.12 32.53
CA PHE A 135 2.99 -28.26 32.61
C PHE A 135 2.57 -26.79 32.50
N PHE A 136 3.46 -25.89 32.90
CA PHE A 136 3.24 -24.43 32.78
C PHE A 136 3.37 -23.89 31.33
N CYS A 137 3.39 -24.76 30.35
CA CYS A 137 3.55 -24.42 28.91
C CYS A 137 2.75 -25.37 28.01
N LEU A 138 2.52 -24.93 26.77
CA LEU A 138 2.06 -25.73 25.64
C LEU A 138 3.21 -25.85 24.62
N GLN A 139 3.50 -27.06 24.18
CA GLN A 139 4.62 -27.35 23.24
C GLN A 139 4.16 -28.17 22.03
N ASP A 140 2.89 -28.09 21.69
CA ASP A 140 2.26 -28.93 20.66
C ASP A 140 2.70 -28.56 19.25
N TYR A 141 3.16 -27.30 19.05
CA TYR A 141 3.56 -26.80 17.74
C TYR A 141 5.01 -26.37 17.73
N PRO A 142 5.82 -26.86 16.76
CA PRO A 142 7.19 -26.40 16.63
C PRO A 142 7.24 -24.92 16.23
N THR A 143 7.91 -24.12 17.02
CA THR A 143 8.18 -22.73 16.74
C THR A 143 9.52 -22.55 16.05
N LEU A 144 9.70 -21.46 15.33
CA LEU A 144 10.94 -21.10 14.65
C LEU A 144 11.50 -19.82 15.26
N GLN A 145 12.72 -19.86 15.75
CA GLN A 145 13.45 -18.67 16.14
C GLN A 145 14.00 -17.97 14.91
N LEU A 146 13.82 -16.65 14.79
CA LEU A 146 14.27 -15.87 13.62
C LEU A 146 15.78 -15.60 13.65
N SER A 147 16.40 -15.53 14.84
CA SER A 147 17.84 -15.34 14.97
C SER A 147 18.61 -16.38 14.15
N ASP A 148 19.67 -15.93 13.50
CA ASP A 148 20.52 -16.72 12.59
C ASP A 148 19.85 -17.28 11.34
N LYS A 149 18.59 -16.98 11.10
CA LYS A 149 17.92 -17.37 9.86
C LYS A 149 18.29 -16.41 8.73
N HIS A 150 18.26 -16.95 7.52
CA HIS A 150 18.56 -16.22 6.31
C HIS A 150 17.25 -15.75 5.66
N LEU A 151 17.09 -14.44 5.52
CA LEU A 151 15.99 -13.80 4.80
C LEU A 151 16.49 -13.36 3.42
N VAL A 152 15.85 -13.85 2.37
CA VAL A 152 16.10 -13.38 1.01
C VAL A 152 14.98 -12.40 0.64
N MET A 153 15.36 -11.16 0.33
CA MET A 153 14.45 -10.11 -0.10
C MET A 153 14.44 -9.98 -1.61
N VAL A 154 13.27 -9.98 -2.22
CA VAL A 154 13.09 -9.67 -3.64
C VAL A 154 12.69 -8.21 -3.79
N GLY A 155 13.64 -7.37 -4.19
CA GLY A 155 13.48 -5.93 -4.32
C GLY A 155 14.14 -5.15 -3.17
N GLN A 156 15.06 -4.26 -3.54
CA GLN A 156 15.84 -3.38 -2.65
C GLN A 156 15.31 -1.95 -2.69
N GLY A 157 13.99 -1.78 -2.79
CA GLY A 157 13.33 -0.48 -2.65
C GLY A 157 13.18 -0.09 -1.18
N GLU A 158 12.49 1.02 -0.95
CA GLU A 158 12.28 1.59 0.38
C GLU A 158 11.66 0.58 1.37
N LEU A 159 10.58 -0.10 0.98
CA LEU A 159 9.93 -1.13 1.81
C LEU A 159 10.88 -2.29 2.12
N GLY A 160 11.57 -2.85 1.11
CA GLY A 160 12.50 -3.96 1.28
C GLY A 160 13.67 -3.60 2.20
N THR A 161 14.20 -2.40 2.06
CA THR A 161 15.30 -1.89 2.91
C THR A 161 14.86 -1.76 4.37
N GLU A 162 13.67 -1.23 4.63
CA GLU A 162 13.18 -1.11 6.00
C GLU A 162 12.83 -2.47 6.63
N VAL A 163 12.23 -3.40 5.87
CA VAL A 163 12.03 -4.79 6.35
C VAL A 163 13.36 -5.46 6.66
N ALA A 164 14.37 -5.29 5.81
CA ALA A 164 15.71 -5.83 6.04
C ALA A 164 16.35 -5.29 7.33
N ARG A 165 16.25 -3.97 7.57
CA ARG A 165 16.73 -3.34 8.79
C ARG A 165 16.06 -3.92 10.04
N LEU A 166 14.73 -4.08 10.01
CA LEU A 166 13.97 -4.66 11.13
C LEU A 166 14.30 -6.14 11.33
N ALA A 167 14.40 -6.94 10.25
CA ALA A 167 14.80 -8.35 10.33
C ALA A 167 16.20 -8.52 10.91
N GLY A 168 17.13 -7.63 10.56
CA GLY A 168 18.47 -7.57 11.16
C GLY A 168 18.44 -7.35 12.67
N ALA A 169 17.50 -6.54 13.18
CA ALA A 169 17.32 -6.34 14.63
C ALA A 169 16.82 -7.61 15.36
N PHE A 170 16.21 -8.57 14.63
CA PHE A 170 15.88 -9.91 15.12
C PHE A 170 17.03 -10.93 14.94
N GLY A 171 18.21 -10.47 14.55
CA GLY A 171 19.39 -11.33 14.36
C GLY A 171 19.38 -12.16 13.07
N MET A 172 18.55 -11.80 12.09
CA MET A 172 18.54 -12.46 10.78
C MET A 172 19.67 -11.96 9.90
N ARG A 173 20.19 -12.86 9.05
CA ARG A 173 21.03 -12.46 7.91
C ARG A 173 20.10 -12.11 6.74
N VAL A 174 20.30 -10.94 6.13
CA VAL A 174 19.46 -10.50 5.02
C VAL A 174 20.30 -10.33 3.76
N THR A 175 19.83 -10.88 2.64
CA THR A 175 20.37 -10.61 1.31
C THR A 175 19.26 -10.20 0.36
N PHE A 176 19.60 -9.37 -0.62
CA PHE A 176 18.68 -8.96 -1.67
C PHE A 176 18.92 -9.81 -2.92
N ALA A 177 17.84 -10.39 -3.46
CA ALA A 177 17.93 -11.07 -4.74
C ALA A 177 18.10 -10.04 -5.87
N ALA A 178 19.02 -10.31 -6.78
CA ALA A 178 19.17 -9.54 -8.00
C ALA A 178 17.88 -9.61 -8.85
N ARG A 179 17.58 -8.56 -9.57
CA ARG A 179 16.50 -8.59 -10.57
C ARG A 179 16.94 -9.54 -11.71
N PRO A 180 16.00 -10.30 -12.32
CA PRO A 180 16.31 -11.11 -13.48
C PRO A 180 17.07 -10.29 -14.55
N GLY A 181 18.21 -10.80 -15.01
CA GLY A 181 19.09 -10.12 -15.98
C GLY A 181 20.14 -9.16 -15.39
N ASN A 182 20.17 -8.94 -14.08
CA ASN A 182 21.21 -8.15 -13.42
C ASN A 182 22.13 -9.08 -12.58
N GLU A 183 23.42 -8.74 -12.51
CA GLU A 183 24.33 -9.37 -11.56
C GLU A 183 23.96 -8.97 -10.12
N ALA A 184 24.13 -9.89 -9.18
CA ALA A 184 23.99 -9.57 -7.77
C ALA A 184 25.10 -8.58 -7.37
N ASN A 185 24.74 -7.46 -6.80
CA ASN A 185 25.71 -6.58 -6.14
C ASN A 185 25.98 -7.17 -4.74
N ASP A 186 27.25 -7.37 -4.43
CA ASP A 186 27.74 -7.79 -3.11
C ASP A 186 27.40 -6.76 -2.03
#